data_51aba5aa49718f69bbabd91b660df55e
#
_entry.id   51aba5aa49718f69bbabd91b660df55e
#
_cell.length_a   1.000
_cell.length_b   1.000
_cell.length_c   1.000
_cell.angle_alpha   90.00
_cell.angle_beta   90.00
_cell.angle_gamma   90.00
#
_symmetry.space_group_name_H-M   'P 1'
#
loop_
_entity.id
_entity.type
_entity.pdbx_description
1 polymer ?
#
loop_
_entity_poly.entity_id
_entity_poly.type
_entity_poly.pdbx_seq_one_letter_code
_entity_poly.pdbx_strand_id
1 'polypeptide(L)' 'MSEETFQNRIKELRESTGLNRKEFCEQFDIPYRTVTEWELGHRNAPSYVFRFLEYYIRMQELMKEKE' A
#
# COMPACT_ATOMS: atom_id res chain seq x y z
N MET A 1 20.56 11.49 -4.76
CA MET A 1 19.84 10.80 -3.81
C MET A 1 18.39 11.15 -3.84
N SER A 2 17.60 10.25 -4.19
CA SER A 2 16.20 10.56 -4.31
C SER A 2 15.54 10.36 -2.98
N GLU A 3 14.65 11.26 -2.67
CA GLU A 3 13.83 11.11 -1.50
C GLU A 3 12.58 10.43 -1.90
N GLU A 4 12.29 9.34 -1.26
CA GLU A 4 11.03 8.69 -1.50
C GLU A 4 9.94 9.45 -0.82
N THR A 5 9.00 9.95 -1.60
CA THR A 5 7.84 10.59 -1.04
C THR A 5 6.85 9.54 -0.59
N PHE A 6 5.92 9.94 0.27
CA PHE A 6 4.90 9.02 0.71
C PHE A 6 4.10 8.46 -0.46
N GLN A 7 3.77 9.31 -1.44
CA GLN A 7 2.98 8.85 -2.57
C GLN A 7 3.71 7.78 -3.38
N ASN A 8 5.01 7.91 -3.53
CA ASN A 8 5.78 6.90 -4.24
C ASN A 8 5.83 5.60 -3.46
N ARG A 9 6.01 5.68 -2.16
CA ARG A 9 6.11 4.50 -1.33
C ARG A 9 4.81 3.71 -1.29
N ILE A 10 3.69 4.40 -1.17
CA ILE A 10 2.41 3.70 -1.12
C ILE A 10 2.09 3.06 -2.47
N LYS A 11 2.48 3.71 -3.55
CA LYS A 11 2.27 3.16 -4.87
C LYS A 11 3.12 1.92 -5.10
N GLU A 12 4.38 1.99 -4.70
CA GLU A 12 5.26 0.83 -4.82
C GLU A 12 4.76 -0.33 -3.98
N LEU A 13 4.27 -0.03 -2.80
CA LEU A 13 3.75 -1.06 -1.93
C LEU A 13 2.56 -1.76 -2.59
N ARG A 14 1.65 -1.00 -3.15
CA ARG A 14 0.52 -1.60 -3.85
C ARG A 14 0.98 -2.43 -5.03
N GLU A 15 1.91 -1.91 -5.81
CA GLU A 15 2.38 -2.63 -6.99
C GLU A 15 3.08 -3.92 -6.61
N SER A 16 3.70 -3.96 -5.44
CA SER A 16 4.36 -5.17 -5.00
C SER A 16 3.37 -6.30 -4.72
N THR A 17 2.11 -5.97 -4.49
CA THR A 17 1.10 -6.99 -4.24
C THR A 17 0.53 -7.56 -5.53
N GLY A 18 0.75 -6.90 -6.65
CA GLY A 18 0.16 -7.32 -7.91
C GLY A 18 -1.28 -6.93 -8.07
N LEU A 19 -1.81 -6.15 -7.14
CA LEU A 19 -3.21 -5.74 -7.19
C LEU A 19 -3.35 -4.37 -7.84
N ASN A 20 -4.44 -4.17 -8.55
CA ASN A 20 -4.74 -2.83 -9.01
C ASN A 20 -5.34 -2.05 -7.84
N ARG A 21 -5.60 -0.75 -8.08
CA ARG A 21 -6.05 0.11 -6.99
C ARG A 21 -7.38 -0.36 -6.40
N LYS A 22 -8.29 -0.78 -7.26
CA LYS A 22 -9.60 -1.22 -6.79
C LYS A 22 -9.47 -2.48 -5.95
N GLU A 23 -8.67 -3.43 -6.41
CA GLU A 23 -8.47 -4.67 -5.68
C GLU A 23 -7.77 -4.43 -4.35
N PHE A 24 -6.81 -3.52 -4.37
CA PHE A 24 -6.09 -3.18 -3.15
C PHE A 24 -7.03 -2.59 -2.11
N CYS A 25 -7.92 -1.70 -2.54
CA CYS A 25 -8.87 -1.10 -1.63
C CYS A 25 -9.81 -2.14 -1.04
N GLU A 26 -10.24 -3.08 -1.84
CA GLU A 26 -11.13 -4.13 -1.35
C GLU A 26 -10.41 -5.04 -0.38
N GLN A 27 -9.16 -5.35 -0.68
CA GLN A 27 -8.39 -6.25 0.16
C GLN A 27 -8.17 -5.66 1.55
N PHE A 28 -7.90 -4.38 1.63
CA PHE A 28 -7.55 -3.74 2.88
C PHE A 28 -8.69 -2.91 3.47
N ASP A 29 -9.85 -2.95 2.82
CA ASP A 29 -11.03 -2.26 3.32
C ASP A 29 -10.77 -0.76 3.48
N ILE A 30 -10.14 -0.18 2.47
CA ILE A 30 -9.86 1.25 2.45
C ILE A 30 -10.65 1.86 1.31
N PRO A 31 -11.30 3.01 1.52
CA PRO A 31 -12.05 3.63 0.43
C PRO A 31 -11.15 3.92 -0.75
N TYR A 32 -11.68 3.69 -1.94
CA TYR A 32 -10.93 3.91 -3.17
C TYR A 32 -10.42 5.35 -3.25
N ARG A 33 -11.27 6.28 -2.86
CA ARG A 33 -10.91 7.69 -2.90
C ARG A 33 -9.70 7.99 -2.02
N THR A 34 -9.65 7.35 -0.87
CA THR A 34 -8.55 7.57 0.07
C THR A 34 -7.23 7.11 -0.53
N VAL A 35 -7.20 5.93 -1.10
CA VAL A 35 -5.98 5.42 -1.71
C VAL A 35 -5.58 6.28 -2.90
N THR A 36 -6.57 6.73 -3.67
CA THR A 36 -6.30 7.60 -4.81
C THR A 36 -5.61 8.87 -4.37
N GLU A 37 -6.10 9.48 -3.30
CA GLU A 37 -5.50 10.72 -2.82
C GLU A 37 -4.10 10.50 -2.28
N TRP A 38 -3.86 9.36 -1.67
CA TRP A 38 -2.52 9.04 -1.21
C TRP A 38 -1.57 8.92 -2.39
N GLU A 39 -1.97 8.22 -3.44
CA GLU A 39 -1.10 7.96 -4.58
C GLU A 39 -0.89 9.20 -5.44
N LEU A 40 -1.82 10.13 -5.39
CA LEU A 40 -1.67 11.38 -6.11
C LEU A 40 -0.91 12.44 -5.30
N GLY A 41 -0.64 12.14 -4.04
CA GLY A 41 0.09 13.07 -3.21
C GLY A 41 -0.76 14.17 -2.60
N HIS A 42 -2.08 14.04 -2.66
CA HIS A 42 -2.97 15.05 -2.10
C HIS A 42 -3.07 14.94 -0.59
N ARG A 43 -2.87 13.74 -0.06
CA ARG A 43 -2.93 13.49 1.37
C ARG A 43 -1.92 12.43 1.75
N ASN A 44 -1.49 12.48 3.00
CA ASN A 44 -0.62 11.46 3.56
C ASN A 44 -1.38 10.68 4.59
N ALA A 45 -1.15 9.37 4.61
CA ALA A 45 -1.68 8.54 5.68
C ALA A 45 -0.81 8.68 6.91
N PRO A 46 -1.37 8.42 8.10
CA PRO A 46 -0.52 8.34 9.29
C PRO A 46 0.54 7.25 9.09
N SER A 47 1.68 7.45 9.70
CA SER A 47 2.80 6.54 9.48
C SER A 47 2.46 5.12 9.92
N TYR A 48 1.61 4.96 10.93
CA TYR A 48 1.28 3.62 11.39
C TYR A 48 0.46 2.86 10.34
N VAL A 49 -0.29 3.56 9.50
CA VAL A 49 -1.06 2.90 8.45
C VAL A 49 -0.10 2.27 7.45
N PHE A 50 0.93 3.01 7.06
CA PHE A 50 1.91 2.49 6.13
C PHE A 50 2.60 1.26 6.71
N ARG A 51 2.94 1.32 7.98
CA ARG A 51 3.58 0.19 8.65
C ARG A 51 2.70 -1.04 8.67
N PHE A 52 1.41 -0.86 8.94
CA PHE A 52 0.48 -1.98 8.96
C PHE A 52 0.37 -2.63 7.60
N LEU A 53 0.27 -1.80 6.56
CA LEU A 53 0.16 -2.33 5.21
C LEU A 53 1.41 -3.10 4.83
N GLU A 54 2.56 -2.55 5.13
CA GLU A 54 3.83 -3.18 4.81
C GLU A 54 3.96 -4.51 5.54
N TYR A 55 3.63 -4.51 6.80
CA TYR A 55 3.70 -5.71 7.61
C TYR A 55 2.75 -6.79 7.10
N TYR A 56 1.53 -6.38 6.79
CA TYR A 56 0.52 -7.32 6.29
C TYR A 56 0.97 -7.96 4.98
N ILE A 57 1.48 -7.14 4.08
CA ILE A 57 1.91 -7.64 2.77
C ILE A 57 3.08 -8.60 2.92
N ARG A 58 4.00 -8.27 3.81
CA ARG A 58 5.15 -9.14 4.05
C ARG A 58 4.70 -10.48 4.62
N MET A 59 3.73 -10.45 5.53
CA MET A 59 3.22 -11.70 6.10
C MET A 59 2.53 -12.55 5.05
N GLN A 60 1.80 -11.91 4.15
CA GLN A 60 1.14 -12.64 3.08
C GLN A 60 2.17 -13.35 2.20
N GLU A 61 3.25 -12.68 1.89
CA GLU A 61 4.29 -13.28 1.06
C GLU A 61 4.94 -14.46 1.74
N LEU A 62 5.18 -14.35 3.03
CA LEU A 62 5.77 -15.43 3.78
C LEU A 62 4.84 -16.64 3.82
N MET A 63 3.56 -16.40 3.95
CA MET A 63 2.60 -17.50 3.99
C MET A 63 2.52 -18.20 2.65
N LYS A 64 2.65 -17.45 1.57
CA LYS A 64 2.65 -18.05 0.25
C LYS A 64 3.85 -18.95 0.04
N GLU A 65 5.00 -18.53 0.55
CA GLU A 65 6.20 -19.29 0.34
C GLU A 65 6.17 -20.64 1.05
N LYS A 66 5.36 -20.74 2.08
CA LYS A 66 5.29 -21.98 2.81
C LYS A 66 4.44 -23.04 2.12
N GLU A 67 3.71 -22.64 1.13
CA GLU A 67 2.96 -23.61 0.35
C GLU A 67 3.80 -24.13 -0.80
#